data_e6b4481c222c8d7927c9b494660656b9
#
_entry.id   e6b4481c222c8d7927c9b494660656b9
#
_cell.length_a   1.000
_cell.length_b   1.000
_cell.length_c   1.000
_cell.angle_alpha   90.00
_cell.angle_beta   90.00
_cell.angle_gamma   90.00
#
_symmetry.space_group_name_H-M   'P 1'
#
loop_
_entity.id
_entity.type
_entity.pdbx_description
1 polymer ?
#
loop_
_entity_poly.entity_id
_entity_poly.type
_entity_poly.pdbx_seq_one_letter_code
_entity_poly.pdbx_strand_id
1 'polypeptide(L)'
;MLQNCYNFYKIKKFREQNDFFGIIVFMKKIIITATAESIEQVQALLEAGVDRIYVGEKEFGLRLPHTFSYDELSRISDLVHAAGKEMTVAVNALMHQDMMDRIKPFLDFLASINVDYITVGDAGVFYVLKRDGYNFKTIYDASTMVTSSRQINFWGQKAGASEAVLAREIPSAELFKMPEILEIPAEVLVYGASVIHH
;
A
#
# COMPACT_ATOMS: atom_id res chain seq x y z
N MET A 1 -17.09 15.26 3.90
CA MET A 1 -16.14 16.03 3.12
C MET A 1 -15.23 16.96 3.94
N LEU A 2 -15.73 17.76 4.88
CA LEU A 2 -14.92 18.70 5.69
C LEU A 2 -14.03 18.04 6.77
N GLN A 3 -14.33 16.82 7.20
CA GLN A 3 -13.57 16.11 8.25
C GLN A 3 -12.23 15.55 7.74
N ASN A 4 -12.13 15.25 6.45
CA ASN A 4 -10.88 14.79 5.82
C ASN A 4 -9.84 15.93 5.70
N CYS A 5 -10.29 17.17 5.40
CA CYS A 5 -9.38 18.32 5.32
C CYS A 5 -8.75 18.69 6.67
N TYR A 6 -9.46 18.46 7.79
CA TYR A 6 -8.95 18.78 9.13
C TYR A 6 -7.80 17.85 9.56
N ASN A 7 -7.84 16.58 9.17
CA ASN A 7 -6.77 15.62 9.45
C ASN A 7 -5.52 15.88 8.60
N PHE A 8 -5.69 16.28 7.33
CA PHE A 8 -4.56 16.70 6.48
C PHE A 8 -3.83 17.93 7.04
N TYR A 9 -4.55 18.88 7.59
CA TYR A 9 -3.95 20.05 8.24
C TYR A 9 -3.12 19.68 9.47
N LYS A 10 -3.55 18.69 10.26
CA LYS A 10 -2.77 18.18 11.41
C LYS A 10 -1.49 17.47 10.96
N ILE A 11 -1.53 16.69 9.90
CA ILE A 11 -0.36 15.99 9.35
C ILE A 11 0.67 17.00 8.80
N LYS A 12 0.22 18.00 8.07
CA LYS A 12 1.08 19.08 7.56
C LYS A 12 1.75 19.84 8.72
N LYS A 13 0.98 20.20 9.73
CA LYS A 13 1.48 20.88 10.94
C LYS A 13 2.45 20.01 11.75
N PHE A 14 2.26 18.70 11.78
CA PHE A 14 3.18 17.77 12.44
C PHE A 14 4.53 17.68 11.71
N ARG A 15 4.55 17.71 10.37
CA ARG A 15 5.79 17.81 9.58
C ARG A 15 6.51 19.15 9.82
N GLU A 16 5.80 20.27 9.81
CA GLU A 16 6.37 21.62 9.99
C GLU A 16 6.94 21.84 11.42
N GLN A 17 6.40 21.18 12.44
CA GLN A 17 6.87 21.31 13.82
C GLN A 17 8.14 20.48 14.14
N ASN A 18 8.44 19.45 13.37
CA ASN A 18 9.62 18.61 13.59
C ASN A 18 10.91 19.12 12.92
N ASP A 19 10.80 20.14 12.04
CA ASP A 19 11.97 20.77 11.41
C ASP A 19 12.73 21.75 12.35
N PHE A 20 12.27 21.96 13.59
CA PHE A 20 12.76 23.07 14.43
C PHE A 20 13.74 22.69 15.57
N PHE A 21 14.14 21.44 15.70
CA PHE A 21 15.17 21.09 16.67
C PHE A 21 16.33 20.33 16.00
N GLY A 22 17.49 21.00 15.96
CA GLY A 22 18.76 20.51 15.40
C GLY A 22 19.38 19.29 16.11
N ILE A 23 18.59 18.30 16.42
CA ILE A 23 19.02 16.94 16.67
C ILE A 23 18.73 16.19 15.38
N ILE A 24 19.77 15.79 14.64
CA ILE A 24 19.68 14.84 13.57
C ILE A 24 19.30 13.48 14.18
N VAL A 25 18.05 13.33 14.59
CA VAL A 25 17.43 12.03 14.68
C VAL A 25 17.22 11.62 13.23
N PHE A 26 17.81 10.52 12.80
CA PHE A 26 17.46 9.84 11.56
C PHE A 26 16.01 9.33 11.72
N MET A 27 15.04 10.23 11.64
CA MET A 27 13.64 9.84 11.56
C MET A 27 13.46 9.23 10.18
N LYS A 28 13.20 7.92 10.13
CA LYS A 28 12.73 7.28 8.90
C LYS A 28 11.53 8.09 8.43
N LYS A 29 11.59 8.55 7.19
CA LYS A 29 10.51 9.34 6.57
C LYS A 29 9.19 8.55 6.69
N ILE A 30 8.17 9.15 7.31
CA ILE A 30 6.84 8.57 7.35
C ILE A 30 6.23 8.74 5.96
N ILE A 31 5.81 7.63 5.35
CA ILE A 31 5.10 7.60 4.08
C ILE A 31 3.59 7.63 4.36
N ILE A 32 2.89 8.54 3.72
CA ILE A 32 1.43 8.65 3.82
C ILE A 32 0.82 8.03 2.57
N THR A 33 0.17 6.88 2.75
CA THR A 33 -0.61 6.20 1.72
C THR A 33 -2.08 6.59 1.85
N ALA A 34 -2.75 6.88 0.73
CA ALA A 34 -4.19 7.16 0.70
C ALA A 34 -4.87 6.43 -0.44
N THR A 35 -6.11 5.98 -0.18
CA THR A 35 -7.02 5.43 -1.19
C THR A 35 -7.81 6.54 -1.86
N ALA A 36 -8.24 6.33 -3.11
CA ALA A 36 -9.06 7.27 -3.87
C ALA A 36 -10.30 6.58 -4.45
N GLU A 37 -11.36 7.36 -4.63
CA GLU A 37 -12.64 6.94 -5.22
C GLU A 37 -12.85 7.49 -6.63
N SER A 38 -12.03 8.45 -7.06
CA SER A 38 -12.06 9.04 -8.41
C SER A 38 -10.70 9.65 -8.78
N ILE A 39 -10.53 9.96 -10.08
CA ILE A 39 -9.32 10.63 -10.57
C ILE A 39 -9.18 12.05 -9.98
N GLU A 40 -10.29 12.76 -9.82
CA GLU A 40 -10.31 14.10 -9.20
C GLU A 40 -9.83 14.02 -7.75
N GLN A 41 -10.22 12.96 -7.03
CA GLN A 41 -9.75 12.75 -5.66
C GLN A 41 -8.25 12.42 -5.62
N VAL A 42 -7.73 11.66 -6.59
CA VAL A 42 -6.27 11.43 -6.73
C VAL A 42 -5.53 12.77 -6.82
N GLN A 43 -5.99 13.69 -7.68
CA GLN A 43 -5.37 15.02 -7.82
C GLN A 43 -5.38 15.79 -6.50
N ALA A 44 -6.53 15.83 -5.83
CA ALA A 44 -6.66 16.52 -4.54
C ALA A 44 -5.76 15.93 -3.45
N LEU A 45 -5.57 14.59 -3.43
CA LEU A 45 -4.69 13.90 -2.50
C LEU A 45 -3.22 14.22 -2.77
N LEU A 46 -2.81 14.27 -4.05
CA LEU A 46 -1.46 14.65 -4.45
C LEU A 46 -1.15 16.09 -4.07
N GLU A 47 -2.07 17.03 -4.30
CA GLU A 47 -1.97 18.44 -3.87
C GLU A 47 -1.89 18.57 -2.34
N ALA A 48 -2.60 17.71 -1.60
CA ALA A 48 -2.54 17.66 -0.14
C ALA A 48 -1.21 17.08 0.41
N GLY A 49 -0.33 16.56 -0.46
CA GLY A 49 1.00 16.09 -0.09
C GLY A 49 1.07 14.63 0.33
N VAL A 50 0.12 13.79 -0.09
CA VAL A 50 0.19 12.32 0.06
C VAL A 50 1.44 11.81 -0.68
N ASP A 51 2.10 10.80 -0.13
CA ASP A 51 3.31 10.23 -0.72
C ASP A 51 3.01 9.06 -1.65
N ARG A 52 1.91 8.32 -1.40
CA ARG A 52 1.55 7.13 -2.16
C ARG A 52 0.04 7.04 -2.37
N ILE A 53 -0.39 6.73 -3.58
CA ILE A 53 -1.80 6.51 -3.93
C ILE A 53 -2.05 5.00 -4.03
N TYR A 54 -3.05 4.50 -3.29
CA TYR A 54 -3.48 3.10 -3.29
C TYR A 54 -4.80 2.96 -4.03
N VAL A 55 -4.80 2.21 -5.12
CA VAL A 55 -5.94 1.95 -5.99
C VAL A 55 -5.97 0.48 -6.42
N GLY A 56 -6.98 0.08 -7.19
CA GLY A 56 -7.01 -1.27 -7.74
C GLY A 56 -8.14 -1.49 -8.73
N GLU A 57 -8.10 -2.62 -9.35
CA GLU A 57 -9.06 -3.13 -10.31
C GLU A 57 -10.03 -4.11 -9.61
N LYS A 58 -11.19 -4.36 -10.22
CA LYS A 58 -12.30 -5.10 -9.62
C LYS A 58 -11.99 -6.58 -9.36
N GLU A 59 -11.24 -7.24 -10.25
CA GLU A 59 -11.02 -8.69 -10.19
C GLU A 59 -9.95 -9.08 -9.19
N PHE A 60 -8.83 -8.33 -9.17
CA PHE A 60 -7.64 -8.68 -8.41
C PHE A 60 -7.47 -7.90 -7.11
N GLY A 61 -8.25 -6.84 -6.90
CA GLY A 61 -8.21 -6.01 -5.70
C GLY A 61 -9.36 -6.29 -4.74
N LEU A 62 -9.04 -6.38 -3.43
CA LEU A 62 -10.02 -6.49 -2.35
C LEU A 62 -10.07 -5.23 -1.51
N ARG A 63 -11.25 -4.95 -0.93
CA ARG A 63 -11.48 -3.88 0.06
C ARG A 63 -11.11 -2.49 -0.46
N LEU A 64 -11.39 -2.26 -1.72
CA LEU A 64 -11.20 -0.96 -2.35
C LEU A 64 -12.44 -0.10 -2.16
N PRO A 65 -12.30 1.22 -1.91
CA PRO A 65 -13.43 2.13 -1.88
C PRO A 65 -14.07 2.28 -3.27
N HIS A 66 -13.27 2.14 -4.31
CA HIS A 66 -13.65 2.17 -5.71
C HIS A 66 -12.71 1.28 -6.53
N THR A 67 -13.18 0.77 -7.67
CA THR A 67 -12.38 -0.01 -8.62
C THR A 67 -12.23 0.76 -9.93
N PHE A 68 -11.02 0.81 -10.44
CA PHE A 68 -10.67 1.56 -11.65
C PHE A 68 -10.49 0.62 -12.85
N SER A 69 -10.87 1.07 -14.03
CA SER A 69 -10.55 0.42 -15.29
C SER A 69 -9.04 0.54 -15.61
N TYR A 70 -8.57 -0.24 -16.58
CA TYR A 70 -7.17 -0.19 -17.02
C TYR A 70 -6.78 1.19 -17.55
N ASP A 71 -7.68 1.85 -18.32
CA ASP A 71 -7.44 3.20 -18.82
C ASP A 71 -7.34 4.23 -17.68
N GLU A 72 -8.17 4.10 -16.66
CA GLU A 72 -8.11 4.97 -15.47
C GLU A 72 -6.85 4.72 -14.66
N LEU A 73 -6.44 3.44 -14.47
CA LEU A 73 -5.19 3.10 -13.78
C LEU A 73 -3.97 3.69 -14.51
N SER A 74 -3.97 3.66 -15.86
CA SER A 74 -2.92 4.30 -16.65
C SER A 74 -2.86 5.81 -16.42
N ARG A 75 -4.02 6.49 -16.46
CA ARG A 75 -4.10 7.93 -16.18
C ARG A 75 -3.69 8.29 -14.76
N ILE A 76 -4.05 7.46 -13.77
CA ILE A 76 -3.64 7.65 -12.38
C ILE A 76 -2.12 7.51 -12.25
N SER A 77 -1.51 6.51 -12.92
CA SER A 77 -0.06 6.34 -12.94
C SER A 77 0.65 7.59 -13.46
N ASP A 78 0.19 8.12 -14.60
CA ASP A 78 0.75 9.36 -15.18
C ASP A 78 0.67 10.54 -14.20
N LEU A 79 -0.48 10.73 -13.55
CA LEU A 79 -0.69 11.82 -12.58
C LEU A 79 0.21 11.68 -11.35
N VAL A 80 0.31 10.47 -10.80
CA VAL A 80 1.12 10.18 -9.60
C VAL A 80 2.60 10.39 -9.88
N HIS A 81 3.09 9.88 -11.01
CA HIS A 81 4.50 10.03 -11.40
C HIS A 81 4.84 11.46 -11.78
N ALA A 82 3.95 12.20 -12.46
CA ALA A 82 4.15 13.62 -12.74
C ALA A 82 4.28 14.46 -11.46
N ALA A 83 3.62 14.04 -10.36
CA ALA A 83 3.76 14.64 -9.04
C ALA A 83 5.01 14.16 -8.26
N GLY A 84 5.82 13.25 -8.81
CA GLY A 84 6.97 12.64 -8.13
C GLY A 84 6.58 11.77 -6.93
N LYS A 85 5.42 11.11 -7.02
CA LYS A 85 4.84 10.26 -5.98
C LYS A 85 4.81 8.80 -6.42
N GLU A 86 4.44 7.88 -5.51
CA GLU A 86 4.41 6.44 -5.75
C GLU A 86 2.97 5.93 -5.92
N MET A 87 2.80 4.93 -6.78
CA MET A 87 1.53 4.25 -7.00
C MET A 87 1.59 2.82 -6.47
N THR A 88 0.58 2.43 -5.70
CA THR A 88 0.36 1.04 -5.27
C THR A 88 -0.93 0.53 -5.87
N VAL A 89 -0.88 -0.66 -6.45
CA VAL A 89 -2.08 -1.34 -6.96
C VAL A 89 -2.38 -2.58 -6.12
N ALA A 90 -3.65 -2.73 -5.74
CA ALA A 90 -4.14 -3.90 -5.02
C ALA A 90 -4.15 -5.14 -5.92
N VAL A 91 -3.45 -6.19 -5.51
CA VAL A 91 -3.43 -7.54 -6.09
C VAL A 91 -3.63 -8.55 -4.94
N ASN A 92 -4.54 -8.22 -4.04
CA ASN A 92 -4.72 -8.91 -2.76
C ASN A 92 -6.02 -9.73 -2.66
N ALA A 93 -6.67 -9.98 -3.81
CA ALA A 93 -7.81 -10.90 -3.87
C ALA A 93 -7.39 -12.33 -3.46
N LEU A 94 -8.34 -13.11 -2.96
CA LEU A 94 -8.17 -14.54 -2.77
C LEU A 94 -8.18 -15.20 -4.15
N MET A 95 -7.03 -15.73 -4.57
CA MET A 95 -6.84 -16.24 -5.92
C MET A 95 -7.43 -17.64 -6.09
N HIS A 96 -8.51 -17.77 -6.86
CA HIS A 96 -8.95 -19.05 -7.37
C HIS A 96 -8.13 -19.45 -8.61
N GLN A 97 -8.18 -20.73 -9.01
CA GLN A 97 -7.36 -21.24 -10.11
C GLN A 97 -7.55 -20.46 -11.42
N ASP A 98 -8.80 -20.15 -11.76
CA ASP A 98 -9.14 -19.37 -12.96
C ASP A 98 -8.62 -17.93 -12.93
N MET A 99 -8.53 -17.32 -11.75
CA MET A 99 -7.90 -16.00 -11.57
C MET A 99 -6.38 -16.09 -11.74
N MET A 100 -5.74 -17.15 -11.23
CA MET A 100 -4.31 -17.39 -11.42
C MET A 100 -3.94 -17.57 -12.90
N ASP A 101 -4.83 -18.13 -13.71
CA ASP A 101 -4.63 -18.25 -15.15
C ASP A 101 -4.70 -16.89 -15.88
N ARG A 102 -5.41 -15.92 -15.29
CA ARG A 102 -5.57 -14.54 -15.84
C ARG A 102 -4.67 -13.48 -15.20
N ILE A 103 -3.92 -13.82 -14.13
CA ILE A 103 -3.11 -12.83 -13.41
C ILE A 103 -1.98 -12.25 -14.27
N LYS A 104 -1.40 -13.07 -15.15
CA LYS A 104 -0.23 -12.65 -15.95
C LYS A 104 -0.52 -11.46 -16.87
N PRO A 105 -1.59 -11.42 -17.69
CA PRO A 105 -1.93 -10.24 -18.48
C PRO A 105 -2.12 -8.97 -17.64
N PHE A 106 -2.66 -9.10 -16.43
CA PHE A 106 -2.81 -7.97 -15.52
C PHE A 106 -1.45 -7.47 -14.99
N LEU A 107 -0.57 -8.37 -14.58
CA LEU A 107 0.80 -8.00 -14.15
C LEU A 107 1.60 -7.38 -15.29
N ASP A 108 1.48 -7.90 -16.52
CA ASP A 108 2.10 -7.32 -17.71
C ASP A 108 1.59 -5.89 -17.97
N PHE A 109 0.28 -5.66 -17.80
CA PHE A 109 -0.30 -4.33 -17.89
C PHE A 109 0.26 -3.40 -16.78
N LEU A 110 0.26 -3.82 -15.51
CA LEU A 110 0.80 -3.02 -14.42
C LEU A 110 2.29 -2.65 -14.64
N ALA A 111 3.06 -3.59 -15.19
CA ALA A 111 4.45 -3.33 -15.55
C ALA A 111 4.57 -2.29 -16.69
N SER A 112 3.66 -2.33 -17.68
CA SER A 112 3.66 -1.40 -18.81
C SER A 112 3.36 0.05 -18.41
N ILE A 113 2.61 0.27 -17.33
CA ILE A 113 2.30 1.59 -16.78
C ILE A 113 3.22 1.99 -15.60
N ASN A 114 4.31 1.25 -15.38
CA ASN A 114 5.33 1.51 -14.37
C ASN A 114 4.81 1.60 -12.93
N VAL A 115 3.88 0.74 -12.51
CA VAL A 115 3.41 0.68 -11.12
C VAL A 115 4.59 0.42 -10.18
N ASP A 116 4.72 1.20 -9.11
CA ASP A 116 5.84 1.10 -8.16
C ASP A 116 5.69 -0.08 -7.21
N TYR A 117 4.48 -0.23 -6.64
CA TYR A 117 4.16 -1.25 -5.65
C TYR A 117 2.90 -2.01 -6.02
N ILE A 118 2.87 -3.28 -5.65
CA ILE A 118 1.64 -4.06 -5.62
C ILE A 118 1.44 -4.65 -4.22
N THR A 119 0.19 -4.62 -3.73
CA THR A 119 -0.16 -5.26 -2.47
C THR A 119 -0.61 -6.69 -2.74
N VAL A 120 0.05 -7.67 -2.16
CA VAL A 120 -0.14 -9.10 -2.45
C VAL A 120 -0.56 -9.84 -1.18
N GLY A 121 -1.67 -10.57 -1.24
CA GLY A 121 -2.16 -11.42 -0.16
C GLY A 121 -1.94 -12.92 -0.40
N ASP A 122 -1.84 -13.35 -1.64
CA ASP A 122 -1.76 -14.77 -2.04
C ASP A 122 -0.32 -15.22 -2.36
N ALA A 123 0.08 -16.35 -1.80
CA ALA A 123 1.40 -16.94 -2.03
C ALA A 123 1.64 -17.33 -3.50
N GLY A 124 0.60 -17.69 -4.23
CA GLY A 124 0.66 -18.01 -5.66
C GLY A 124 1.07 -16.80 -6.49
N VAL A 125 0.60 -15.60 -6.13
CA VAL A 125 1.01 -14.37 -6.81
C VAL A 125 2.50 -14.10 -6.58
N PHE A 126 3.01 -14.24 -5.35
CA PHE A 126 4.45 -14.13 -5.08
C PHE A 126 5.27 -15.13 -5.90
N TYR A 127 4.76 -16.36 -6.05
CA TYR A 127 5.40 -17.36 -6.89
C TYR A 127 5.47 -16.93 -8.36
N VAL A 128 4.37 -16.42 -8.93
CA VAL A 128 4.33 -15.93 -10.32
C VAL A 128 5.29 -14.77 -10.52
N LEU A 129 5.29 -13.78 -9.60
CA LEU A 129 6.20 -12.64 -9.66
C LEU A 129 7.66 -13.07 -9.74
N LYS A 130 8.05 -14.02 -8.89
CA LYS A 130 9.42 -14.53 -8.85
C LYS A 130 9.78 -15.39 -10.07
N ARG A 131 8.86 -16.27 -10.49
CA ARG A 131 9.06 -17.18 -11.63
C ARG A 131 9.24 -16.40 -12.94
N ASP A 132 8.41 -15.38 -13.15
CA ASP A 132 8.33 -14.64 -14.40
C ASP A 132 9.21 -13.36 -14.38
N GLY A 133 9.90 -13.09 -13.28
CA GLY A 133 10.92 -12.04 -13.18
C GLY A 133 10.35 -10.61 -13.13
N TYR A 134 9.17 -10.42 -12.55
CA TYR A 134 8.61 -9.08 -12.32
C TYR A 134 9.40 -8.31 -11.25
N ASN A 135 9.60 -7.01 -11.46
CA ASN A 135 10.39 -6.14 -10.58
C ASN A 135 9.55 -5.20 -9.71
N PHE A 136 8.28 -5.53 -9.46
CA PHE A 136 7.47 -4.75 -8.54
C PHE A 136 8.05 -4.81 -7.12
N LYS A 137 8.04 -3.69 -6.41
CA LYS A 137 8.12 -3.72 -4.96
C LYS A 137 6.81 -4.29 -4.43
N THR A 138 6.88 -5.29 -3.58
CA THR A 138 5.69 -5.98 -3.08
C THR A 138 5.40 -5.61 -1.63
N ILE A 139 4.15 -5.30 -1.35
CA ILE A 139 3.63 -5.09 0.00
C ILE A 139 2.84 -6.33 0.39
N TYR A 140 3.28 -7.04 1.43
CA TYR A 140 2.54 -8.19 1.92
C TYR A 140 1.28 -7.74 2.68
N ASP A 141 0.10 -8.16 2.21
CA ASP A 141 -1.16 -7.88 2.89
C ASP A 141 -1.36 -8.82 4.08
N ALA A 142 -0.80 -8.42 5.21
CA ALA A 142 -0.96 -9.13 6.47
C ALA A 142 -2.24 -8.75 7.23
N SER A 143 -3.10 -7.92 6.64
CA SER A 143 -4.28 -7.34 7.30
C SER A 143 -5.34 -8.36 7.70
N THR A 144 -5.29 -9.57 7.15
CA THR A 144 -6.36 -10.56 7.31
C THR A 144 -6.14 -11.56 8.44
N MET A 145 -4.90 -11.94 8.74
CA MET A 145 -4.64 -13.01 9.73
C MET A 145 -3.24 -12.97 10.37
N VAL A 146 -2.41 -11.98 10.07
CA VAL A 146 -1.02 -11.98 10.51
C VAL A 146 -0.78 -10.92 11.57
N THR A 147 -0.57 -11.35 12.79
CA THR A 147 -0.32 -10.47 13.94
C THR A 147 1.12 -10.57 14.47
N SER A 148 1.93 -11.46 13.89
CA SER A 148 3.26 -11.80 14.40
C SER A 148 4.37 -11.20 13.52
N SER A 149 5.29 -10.45 14.12
CA SER A 149 6.48 -9.92 13.45
C SER A 149 7.34 -11.02 12.80
N ARG A 150 7.40 -12.22 13.37
CA ARG A 150 8.14 -13.34 12.79
C ARG A 150 7.57 -13.80 11.46
N GLN A 151 6.25 -13.81 11.32
CA GLN A 151 5.59 -14.17 10.08
C GLN A 151 5.81 -13.09 9.01
N ILE A 152 5.78 -11.83 9.38
CA ILE A 152 6.07 -10.69 8.48
C ILE A 152 7.52 -10.78 7.97
N ASN A 153 8.47 -11.00 8.88
CA ASN A 153 9.87 -11.17 8.50
C ASN A 153 10.10 -12.39 7.59
N PHE A 154 9.35 -13.50 7.82
CA PHE A 154 9.39 -14.65 6.92
C PHE A 154 9.01 -14.27 5.48
N TRP A 155 7.93 -13.49 5.27
CA TRP A 155 7.53 -13.05 3.94
C TRP A 155 8.56 -12.12 3.30
N GLY A 156 9.17 -11.22 4.07
CA GLY A 156 10.29 -10.40 3.62
C GLY A 156 11.48 -11.26 3.15
N GLN A 157 11.91 -12.20 3.97
CA GLN A 157 13.08 -13.04 3.69
C GLN A 157 12.85 -14.07 2.57
N LYS A 158 11.68 -14.71 2.52
CA LYS A 158 11.41 -15.85 1.62
C LYS A 158 10.71 -15.47 0.34
N ALA A 159 9.73 -14.59 0.42
CA ALA A 159 8.97 -14.13 -0.75
C ALA A 159 9.51 -12.83 -1.35
N GLY A 160 10.39 -12.12 -0.64
CA GLY A 160 10.96 -10.85 -1.11
C GLY A 160 9.99 -9.68 -0.94
N ALA A 161 9.05 -9.76 0.00
CA ALA A 161 8.19 -8.62 0.32
C ALA A 161 9.03 -7.43 0.79
N SER A 162 8.79 -6.26 0.19
CA SER A 162 9.51 -5.02 0.51
C SER A 162 8.93 -4.34 1.75
N GLU A 163 7.63 -4.49 1.98
CA GLU A 163 6.86 -3.89 3.07
C GLU A 163 5.71 -4.85 3.46
N ALA A 164 5.04 -4.57 4.58
CA ALA A 164 3.84 -5.30 4.99
C ALA A 164 2.78 -4.37 5.56
N VAL A 165 1.49 -4.63 5.22
CA VAL A 165 0.35 -3.99 5.90
C VAL A 165 0.03 -4.78 7.16
N LEU A 166 0.04 -4.13 8.32
CA LEU A 166 -0.22 -4.78 9.60
C LEU A 166 -1.72 -4.99 9.83
N ALA A 167 -2.04 -6.12 10.49
CA ALA A 167 -3.39 -6.37 10.96
C ALA A 167 -3.78 -5.32 12.02
N ARG A 168 -4.99 -4.80 11.91
CA ARG A 168 -5.52 -3.78 12.83
C ARG A 168 -5.88 -4.32 14.22
N GLU A 169 -6.00 -5.64 14.34
CA GLU A 169 -6.26 -6.37 15.58
C GLU A 169 -5.04 -6.40 16.51
N ILE A 170 -3.88 -5.96 16.04
CA ILE A 170 -2.66 -5.90 16.86
C ILE A 170 -2.85 -4.83 17.95
N PRO A 171 -2.76 -5.20 19.23
CA PRO A 171 -2.84 -4.24 20.32
C PRO A 171 -1.75 -3.18 20.21
N SER A 172 -2.08 -1.93 20.55
CA SER A 172 -1.11 -0.82 20.49
C SER A 172 0.18 -1.08 21.30
N ALA A 173 0.07 -1.77 22.43
CA ALA A 173 1.24 -2.16 23.22
C ALA A 173 2.21 -3.10 22.48
N GLU A 174 1.70 -3.93 21.58
CA GLU A 174 2.52 -4.78 20.71
C GLU A 174 3.03 -3.99 19.50
N LEU A 175 2.18 -3.16 18.91
CA LEU A 175 2.51 -2.34 17.75
C LEU A 175 3.74 -1.45 18.02
N PHE A 176 3.85 -0.87 19.24
CA PHE A 176 5.01 -0.07 19.62
C PHE A 176 6.31 -0.87 19.77
N LYS A 177 6.25 -2.18 19.95
CA LYS A 177 7.43 -3.05 20.05
C LYS A 177 7.85 -3.63 18.69
N MET A 178 6.92 -3.68 17.71
CA MET A 178 7.19 -4.29 16.41
C MET A 178 8.36 -3.64 15.66
N PRO A 179 8.57 -2.31 15.67
CA PRO A 179 9.68 -1.68 14.96
C PRO A 179 11.07 -2.19 15.37
N GLU A 180 11.21 -2.73 16.57
CA GLU A 180 12.48 -3.30 17.07
C GLU A 180 12.75 -4.71 16.50
N ILE A 181 11.71 -5.37 15.98
CA ILE A 181 11.75 -6.78 15.55
C ILE A 181 11.56 -6.92 14.06
N LEU A 182 10.81 -5.99 13.42
CA LEU A 182 10.52 -6.03 12.00
C LEU A 182 11.77 -5.74 11.17
N GLU A 183 12.01 -6.61 10.18
CA GLU A 183 13.13 -6.49 9.24
C GLU A 183 12.74 -5.72 7.97
N ILE A 184 11.43 -5.58 7.71
CA ILE A 184 10.88 -4.79 6.61
C ILE A 184 9.96 -3.69 7.14
N PRO A 185 9.81 -2.57 6.42
CA PRO A 185 8.86 -1.51 6.78
C PRO A 185 7.43 -2.05 6.93
N ALA A 186 6.65 -1.39 7.79
CA ALA A 186 5.27 -1.75 8.03
C ALA A 186 4.34 -0.56 7.81
N GLU A 187 3.19 -0.83 7.18
CA GLU A 187 2.09 0.10 6.99
C GLU A 187 0.99 -0.16 8.01
N VAL A 188 0.47 0.90 8.61
CA VAL A 188 -0.58 0.84 9.64
C VAL A 188 -1.77 1.68 9.22
N LEU A 189 -2.97 1.11 9.27
CA LEU A 189 -4.20 1.87 9.04
C LEU A 189 -4.44 2.83 10.20
N VAL A 190 -4.40 4.13 9.94
CA VAL A 190 -4.60 5.19 10.95
C VAL A 190 -5.98 5.86 10.85
N TYR A 191 -6.63 5.78 9.67
CA TYR A 191 -7.95 6.36 9.43
C TYR A 191 -8.63 5.67 8.25
N GLY A 192 -9.91 5.37 8.38
CA GLY A 192 -10.75 4.82 7.31
C GLY A 192 -11.75 3.79 7.82
N ALA A 193 -12.62 3.34 6.91
CA ALA A 193 -13.53 2.23 7.17
C ALA A 193 -12.72 0.95 7.37
N SER A 194 -13.07 0.20 8.40
CA SER A 194 -12.46 -1.08 8.67
C SER A 194 -13.46 -2.21 8.47
N VAL A 195 -13.04 -3.31 7.85
CA VAL A 195 -13.84 -4.54 7.75
C VAL A 195 -13.99 -5.15 9.15
N ILE A 196 -15.23 -5.39 9.59
CA ILE A 196 -15.52 -5.94 10.92
C ILE A 196 -15.66 -7.46 10.86
N HIS A 197 -16.06 -7.99 9.71
CA HIS A 197 -16.19 -9.44 9.45
C HIS A 197 -15.57 -9.81 8.10
N HIS A 198 -15.06 -11.04 8.05
CA HIS A 198 -14.53 -11.68 6.84
C HIS A 198 -15.48 -12.80 6.42
#